data_fe41ac62bee698449a6b48fa08a71778
#
_entry.id   fe41ac62bee698449a6b48fa08a71778
#
_cell.length_a   1.000
_cell.length_b   1.000
_cell.length_c   1.000
_cell.angle_alpha   90.00
_cell.angle_beta   90.00
_cell.angle_gamma   90.00
#
_symmetry.space_group_name_H-M   'P 1'
#
loop_
_entity.id
_entity.type
_entity.pdbx_description
1 polymer ?
#
loop_
_entity_poly.entity_id
_entity_poly.type
_entity_poly.pdbx_seq_one_letter_code
_entity_poly.pdbx_strand_id
1 'polypeptide(L)'
;MKIFLIAGEASGDLHAAHLMRAIKQMQPDVEFRFYGGDEMQAVGGTLLCHYRELAYMGFVQVALHLRTILRGMAQCKREIAEWKPDVLILVDY
;
A
#
# COMPACT_ATOMS: atom_id res chain seq x y z
N MET A 1 -5.96 15.20 3.18
CA MET A 1 -4.95 14.31 3.82
C MET A 1 -4.47 13.29 2.81
N LYS A 2 -3.18 13.07 2.75
CA LYS A 2 -2.56 12.10 1.84
C LYS A 2 -2.06 10.91 2.64
N ILE A 3 -2.52 9.72 2.30
CA ILE A 3 -2.15 8.49 2.98
C ILE A 3 -1.56 7.50 2.00
N PHE A 4 -0.38 7.00 2.31
CA PHE A 4 0.30 5.97 1.52
C PHE A 4 0.23 4.64 2.29
N LEU A 5 -0.26 3.59 1.62
CA LEU A 5 -0.42 2.28 2.24
C LEU A 5 0.38 1.23 1.46
N ILE A 6 0.88 0.24 2.17
CA ILE A 6 1.59 -0.86 1.56
C ILE A 6 1.08 -2.16 2.14
N ALA A 7 0.55 -3.02 1.28
CA ALA A 7 0.11 -4.37 1.60
C ALA A 7 0.73 -5.33 0.60
N GLY A 8 1.44 -6.34 1.08
CA GLY A 8 2.21 -7.25 0.25
C GLY A 8 1.51 -8.57 -0.09
N GLU A 9 0.30 -8.79 0.42
CA GLU A 9 -0.42 -10.03 0.20
C GLU A 9 -1.93 -9.84 0.31
N ALA A 10 -2.69 -10.88 -0.08
CA ALA A 10 -4.14 -10.80 -0.15
C ALA A 10 -4.82 -10.46 1.17
N SER A 11 -4.35 -11.01 2.28
CA SER A 11 -4.93 -10.71 3.60
C SER A 11 -4.67 -9.25 4.00
N GLY A 12 -3.48 -8.74 3.72
CA GLY A 12 -3.14 -7.34 3.96
C GLY A 12 -3.98 -6.40 3.11
N ASP A 13 -4.23 -6.75 1.85
CA ASP A 13 -5.08 -6.01 0.94
C ASP A 13 -6.50 -5.87 1.52
N LEU A 14 -7.08 -6.95 2.00
CA LEU A 14 -8.41 -6.94 2.59
C LEU A 14 -8.48 -6.06 3.84
N HIS A 15 -7.53 -6.21 4.76
CA HIS A 15 -7.48 -5.41 5.98
C HIS A 15 -7.25 -3.93 5.70
N ALA A 16 -6.34 -3.62 4.78
CA ALA A 16 -6.09 -2.25 4.37
C ALA A 16 -7.32 -1.62 3.71
N ALA A 17 -8.04 -2.38 2.90
CA ALA A 17 -9.28 -1.89 2.28
C ALA A 17 -10.33 -1.52 3.33
N HIS A 18 -10.50 -2.32 4.37
CA HIS A 18 -11.41 -2.00 5.47
C HIS A 18 -11.01 -0.71 6.18
N LEU A 19 -9.72 -0.55 6.44
CA LEU A 19 -9.19 0.67 7.06
C LEU A 19 -9.41 1.89 6.17
N MET A 20 -9.17 1.77 4.87
CA MET A 20 -9.37 2.84 3.90
C MET A 20 -10.84 3.29 3.86
N ARG A 21 -11.78 2.35 3.90
CA ARG A 21 -13.21 2.68 3.93
C ARG A 21 -13.58 3.47 5.17
N ALA A 22 -13.07 3.06 6.34
CA ALA A 22 -13.31 3.76 7.59
C ALA A 22 -12.73 5.17 7.56
N ILE A 23 -11.52 5.34 7.06
CA ILE A 23 -10.88 6.66 6.94
C ILE A 23 -11.66 7.56 5.99
N LYS A 24 -12.11 7.00 4.87
CA LYS A 24 -12.83 7.76 3.85
C LYS A 24 -14.16 8.27 4.38
N GLN A 25 -14.82 7.53 5.27
CA GLN A 25 -16.05 7.98 5.92
C GLN A 25 -15.80 9.16 6.87
N MET A 26 -14.66 9.16 7.56
CA MET A 26 -14.29 10.22 8.49
C MET A 26 -13.68 11.44 7.77
N GLN A 27 -12.99 11.21 6.66
CA GLN A 27 -12.27 12.22 5.90
C GLN A 27 -12.57 12.04 4.41
N PRO A 28 -13.70 12.55 3.89
CA PRO A 28 -14.07 12.36 2.48
C PRO A 28 -13.05 12.88 1.47
N ASP A 29 -12.22 13.85 1.88
CA ASP A 29 -11.20 14.46 1.02
C ASP A 29 -9.87 13.71 1.05
N VAL A 30 -9.80 12.55 1.72
CA VAL A 30 -8.56 11.79 1.81
C VAL A 30 -8.14 11.27 0.45
N GLU A 31 -6.83 11.36 0.17
CA GLU A 31 -6.22 10.79 -1.03
C GLU A 31 -5.38 9.59 -0.65
N PHE A 32 -5.56 8.49 -1.38
CA PHE A 32 -4.79 7.27 -1.15
C PHE A 32 -3.90 6.96 -2.34
N ARG A 33 -2.65 6.62 -2.06
CA ARG A 33 -1.77 5.92 -2.99
C ARG A 33 -1.27 4.67 -2.30
N PHE A 34 -1.17 3.58 -3.00
CA PHE A 34 -0.87 2.32 -2.34
C PHE A 34 -0.25 1.27 -3.24
N TYR A 35 0.47 0.37 -2.59
CA TYR A 35 0.84 -0.92 -3.10
C TYR A 35 -0.09 -1.91 -2.41
N GLY A 36 -0.85 -2.67 -3.17
CA GLY A 36 -1.85 -3.58 -2.63
C GLY A 36 -2.52 -4.37 -3.71
N GLY A 37 -3.83 -4.55 -3.61
CA GLY A 37 -4.58 -5.38 -4.54
C GLY A 37 -5.96 -4.86 -4.88
N ASP A 38 -6.80 -5.80 -5.34
CA ASP A 38 -8.12 -5.47 -5.88
C ASP A 38 -9.06 -4.90 -4.82
N GLU A 39 -8.97 -5.34 -3.58
CA GLU A 39 -9.83 -4.88 -2.50
C GLU A 39 -9.57 -3.41 -2.17
N MET A 40 -8.30 -3.03 -2.08
CA MET A 40 -7.91 -1.64 -1.86
C MET A 40 -8.30 -0.78 -3.06
N GLN A 41 -8.11 -1.29 -4.27
CA GLN A 41 -8.48 -0.57 -5.49
C GLN A 41 -9.99 -0.31 -5.57
N ALA A 42 -10.80 -1.25 -5.09
CA ALA A 42 -12.25 -1.10 -5.06
C ALA A 42 -12.72 0.04 -4.13
N VAL A 43 -11.94 0.37 -3.10
CA VAL A 43 -12.26 1.50 -2.21
C VAL A 43 -12.00 2.82 -2.91
N GLY A 44 -10.99 2.90 -3.74
CA GLY A 44 -10.59 4.10 -4.47
C GLY A 44 -9.12 4.44 -4.24
N GLY A 45 -8.67 5.53 -4.86
CA GLY A 45 -7.28 5.94 -4.80
C GLY A 45 -6.46 5.43 -5.98
N THR A 46 -5.15 5.50 -5.87
CA THR A 46 -4.22 5.14 -6.94
C THR A 46 -3.42 3.91 -6.58
N LEU A 47 -3.64 2.81 -7.29
CA LEU A 47 -2.83 1.60 -7.18
C LEU A 47 -1.55 1.78 -7.97
N LEU A 48 -0.41 1.80 -7.27
CA LEU A 48 0.90 1.97 -7.91
C LEU A 48 1.51 0.65 -8.33
N CYS A 49 1.29 -0.41 -7.54
CA CYS A 49 1.80 -1.74 -7.85
C CYS A 49 0.92 -2.79 -7.16
N HIS A 50 0.49 -3.79 -7.91
CA HIS A 50 -0.28 -4.90 -7.37
C HIS A 50 0.65 -5.89 -6.67
N TYR A 51 0.22 -6.47 -5.54
CA TYR A 51 1.04 -7.42 -4.79
C TYR A 51 1.43 -8.66 -5.63
N ARG A 52 0.64 -9.01 -6.64
CA ARG A 52 0.97 -10.11 -7.56
C ARG A 52 2.21 -9.82 -8.38
N GLU A 53 2.41 -8.56 -8.77
CA GLU A 53 3.60 -8.14 -9.50
C GLU A 53 4.85 -8.23 -8.63
N LEU A 54 4.71 -7.92 -7.35
CA LEU A 54 5.80 -8.09 -6.39
C LEU A 54 6.20 -9.57 -6.28
N ALA A 55 5.22 -10.49 -6.24
CA ALA A 55 5.48 -11.92 -6.22
C ALA A 55 6.15 -12.40 -7.51
N TYR A 56 5.77 -11.83 -8.64
CA TYR A 56 6.32 -12.17 -9.95
C TYR A 56 7.80 -11.81 -10.10
N MET A 57 8.24 -10.77 -9.40
CA MET A 57 9.63 -10.33 -9.43
C MET A 57 10.55 -11.16 -8.54
N GLY A 58 10.13 -12.34 -8.09
CA GLY A 58 10.92 -13.19 -7.21
C GLY A 58 10.94 -12.74 -5.77
N PHE A 59 10.02 -11.87 -5.41
CA PHE A 59 9.91 -11.31 -4.08
C PHE A 59 8.99 -12.11 -3.15
N VAL A 60 8.85 -13.42 -3.35
CA VAL A 60 8.04 -14.25 -2.45
C VAL A 60 8.59 -14.20 -1.02
N GLN A 61 9.92 -14.13 -0.88
CA GLN A 61 10.55 -13.91 0.42
C GLN A 61 10.33 -12.49 0.94
N VAL A 62 10.00 -11.60 0.07
CA VAL A 62 9.80 -10.18 0.29
C VAL A 62 8.45 -9.93 0.94
N ALA A 63 7.42 -10.74 0.62
CA ALA A 63 6.13 -10.67 1.30
C ALA A 63 6.24 -11.08 2.77
N LEU A 64 7.25 -11.89 3.14
CA LEU A 64 7.54 -12.29 4.50
C LEU A 64 8.37 -11.24 5.27
N HIS A 65 9.00 -10.32 4.56
CA HIS A 65 9.89 -9.31 5.13
C HIS A 65 9.63 -7.94 4.53
N LEU A 66 8.39 -7.48 4.64
CA LEU A 66 7.93 -6.22 4.03
C LEU A 66 8.85 -5.03 4.37
N ARG A 67 9.35 -4.96 5.61
CA ARG A 67 10.26 -3.89 6.02
C ARG A 67 11.57 -3.91 5.24
N THR A 68 12.10 -5.10 4.97
CA THR A 68 13.35 -5.27 4.21
C THR A 68 13.14 -4.86 2.75
N ILE A 69 11.96 -5.14 2.21
CA ILE A 69 11.60 -4.74 0.85
C ILE A 69 11.56 -3.23 0.71
N LEU A 70 10.89 -2.56 1.66
CA LEU A 70 10.78 -1.11 1.64
C LEU A 70 12.15 -0.44 1.67
N ARG A 71 13.10 -1.03 2.39
CA ARG A 71 14.49 -0.54 2.40
C ARG A 71 15.17 -0.75 1.08
N GLY A 72 14.81 -1.81 0.33
CA GLY A 72 15.42 -2.15 -0.95
C GLY A 72 14.76 -1.55 -2.17
N MET A 73 13.54 -1.06 -2.07
CA MET A 73 12.80 -0.53 -3.21
C MET A 73 13.02 0.97 -3.38
N ALA A 74 14.03 1.33 -4.17
CA ALA A 74 14.31 2.72 -4.49
C ALA A 74 13.11 3.43 -5.10
N GLN A 75 12.32 2.72 -5.93
CA GLN A 75 11.11 3.28 -6.55
C GLN A 75 10.05 3.64 -5.50
N CYS A 76 9.80 2.76 -4.52
CA CYS A 76 8.84 3.02 -3.47
C CYS A 76 9.25 4.23 -2.61
N LYS A 77 10.52 4.29 -2.24
CA LYS A 77 11.05 5.43 -1.50
C LYS A 77 10.91 6.74 -2.27
N ARG A 78 11.15 6.69 -3.57
CA ARG A 78 11.02 7.85 -4.45
C ARG A 78 9.56 8.32 -4.51
N GLU A 79 8.62 7.41 -4.70
CA GLU A 79 7.20 7.75 -4.78
C GLU A 79 6.70 8.36 -3.47
N ILE A 80 7.13 7.82 -2.33
CA ILE A 80 6.80 8.37 -1.02
C ILE A 80 7.39 9.77 -0.87
N ALA A 81 8.67 9.93 -1.21
CA ALA A 81 9.36 11.21 -1.08
C ALA A 81 8.76 12.30 -1.98
N GLU A 82 8.37 11.94 -3.21
CA GLU A 82 7.80 12.89 -4.17
C GLU A 82 6.38 13.30 -3.79
N TRP A 83 5.56 12.37 -3.37
CA TRP A 83 4.17 12.65 -3.03
C TRP A 83 4.01 13.27 -1.66
N LYS A 84 4.95 13.05 -0.75
CA LYS A 84 4.94 13.58 0.61
C LYS A 84 3.64 13.29 1.36
N PRO A 85 3.33 12.00 1.61
CA PRO A 85 2.11 11.65 2.32
C PRO A 85 2.16 12.15 3.76
N ASP A 86 0.99 12.43 4.32
CA ASP A 86 0.86 12.80 5.73
C ASP A 86 1.04 11.58 6.63
N VAL A 87 0.60 10.40 6.16
CA VAL A 87 0.69 9.16 6.91
C VAL A 87 1.15 8.03 5.99
N LEU A 88 2.03 7.19 6.50
CA LEU A 88 2.46 5.96 5.85
C LEU A 88 1.96 4.79 6.69
N ILE A 89 1.17 3.91 6.10
CA ILE A 89 0.62 2.74 6.77
C ILE A 89 1.20 1.46 6.15
N LEU A 90 1.86 0.67 6.98
CA LEU A 90 2.39 -0.62 6.59
C LEU A 90 1.47 -1.71 7.15
N VAL A 91 0.88 -2.50 6.26
CA VAL A 91 0.04 -3.63 6.66
C VAL A 91 0.91 -4.87 6.59
N ASP A 92 1.44 -5.25 7.75
CA ASP A 92 2.38 -6.34 7.91
C ASP A 92 1.80 -7.37 8.86
N TYR A 93 2.06 -8.63 8.59
CA TYR A 93 1.70 -9.74 9.44
C TYR A 93 2.92 -10.33 10.08
#